data_7321f7ca16a924ded8160b9fcd9b65e0
#
_entry.id   7321f7ca16a924ded8160b9fcd9b65e0
#
_cell.length_a   1.000
_cell.length_b   1.000
_cell.length_c   1.000
_cell.angle_alpha   90.00
_cell.angle_beta   90.00
_cell.angle_gamma   90.00
#
_symmetry.space_group_name_H-M   'P 1'
#
loop_
_entity.id
_entity.type
_entity.pdbx_description
1 polymer ?
#
loop_
_entity_poly.entity_id
_entity_poly.type
_entity_poly.pdbx_seq_one_letter_code
_entity_poly.pdbx_strand_id
1 'polypeptide(L)'
;HIYVANMHSTMLFFTEKGLCYRLKVYEIPEGSRTSKGRAVQNLLTIDQDDKIKTYLNAAKIESKEYTDSHFVVLFTKNGIIKRTCLTEFANVRSRNKGLIAISFKEGDSLLDAQLTSGNDQIMIAARNGRCVRFEESEARELGRNSMGVRGINIAEDDEVIGAVSGDVNAPDAENTTILVVSENGYGKRSHYEEYRVTARGAKGVKTLNITEKTGS
;
A
#
# COMPACT_ATOMS: atom_id res chain seq x y z
N HIS A 1 10.95 9.31 -3.72
CA HIS A 1 11.08 7.85 -3.63
C HIS A 1 12.16 7.35 -4.59
N ILE A 2 12.93 6.35 -4.18
CA ILE A 2 13.95 5.69 -5.00
C ILE A 2 13.61 4.20 -5.01
N TYR A 3 13.63 3.60 -6.20
CA TYR A 3 13.43 2.17 -6.36
C TYR A 3 14.27 1.62 -7.52
N VAL A 4 14.54 0.33 -7.48
CA VAL A 4 15.24 -0.39 -8.54
C VAL A 4 14.24 -1.18 -9.37
N ALA A 5 14.29 -1.03 -10.68
CA ALA A 5 13.42 -1.75 -11.59
C ALA A 5 14.16 -2.10 -12.88
N ASN A 6 13.74 -3.18 -13.52
CA ASN A 6 14.21 -3.53 -14.86
C ASN A 6 13.51 -2.63 -15.90
N MET A 7 14.19 -2.28 -16.99
CA MET A 7 13.62 -1.45 -18.07
C MET A 7 12.31 -2.01 -18.65
N HIS A 8 12.15 -3.33 -18.65
CA HIS A 8 10.94 -4.00 -19.13
C HIS A 8 9.87 -4.21 -18.05
N SER A 9 10.18 -3.87 -16.80
CA SER A 9 9.20 -3.96 -15.71
C SER A 9 8.02 -3.03 -15.95
N THR A 10 6.87 -3.47 -15.49
CA THR A 10 5.66 -2.64 -15.44
C THR A 10 5.51 -2.03 -14.06
N MET A 11 5.29 -0.72 -14.04
CA MET A 11 4.96 0.02 -12.83
C MET A 11 3.47 0.31 -12.80
N LEU A 12 2.85 0.08 -11.65
CA LEU A 12 1.49 0.51 -11.34
C LEU A 12 1.57 1.73 -10.41
N PHE A 13 0.94 2.82 -10.79
CA PHE A 13 0.89 4.06 -10.03
C PHE A 13 -0.53 4.25 -9.49
N PHE A 14 -0.66 4.43 -8.19
CA PHE A 14 -1.94 4.62 -7.54
C PHE A 14 -2.06 6.05 -7.03
N THR A 15 -3.19 6.67 -7.33
CA THR A 15 -3.46 8.05 -6.91
C THR A 15 -4.24 8.12 -5.61
N GLU A 16 -4.24 9.28 -4.97
CA GLU A 16 -4.97 9.53 -3.73
C GLU A 16 -6.49 9.31 -3.90
N LYS A 17 -7.02 9.60 -5.10
CA LYS A 17 -8.43 9.37 -5.47
C LYS A 17 -8.75 7.93 -5.87
N GLY A 18 -7.78 7.02 -5.77
CA GLY A 18 -7.99 5.58 -6.00
C GLY A 18 -7.95 5.15 -7.46
N LEU A 19 -7.31 5.90 -8.32
CA LEU A 19 -7.05 5.52 -9.71
C LEU A 19 -5.70 4.79 -9.82
N CYS A 20 -5.63 3.84 -10.74
CA CYS A 20 -4.41 3.12 -11.10
C CYS A 20 -4.03 3.44 -12.54
N TYR A 21 -2.76 3.76 -12.75
CA TYR A 21 -2.12 3.94 -14.06
C TYR A 21 -1.03 2.91 -14.24
N ARG A 22 -0.83 2.46 -15.47
CA ARG A 22 0.21 1.50 -15.84
C ARG A 22 1.21 2.14 -16.78
N LEU A 23 2.51 1.93 -16.53
CA LEU A 23 3.59 2.43 -17.35
C LEU A 23 4.74 1.42 -17.37
N LYS A 24 5.38 1.21 -18.52
CA LYS A 24 6.64 0.48 -18.61
C LYS A 24 7.79 1.38 -18.17
N VAL A 25 8.80 0.82 -17.50
CA VAL A 25 9.94 1.61 -17.02
C VAL A 25 10.65 2.34 -18.16
N TYR A 26 10.83 1.69 -19.34
CA TYR A 26 11.46 2.31 -20.51
C TYR A 26 10.69 3.51 -21.09
N GLU A 27 9.43 3.69 -20.70
CA GLU A 27 8.60 4.83 -21.11
C GLU A 27 8.83 6.07 -20.23
N ILE A 28 9.53 5.89 -19.10
CA ILE A 28 9.93 6.99 -18.22
C ILE A 28 11.18 7.64 -18.84
N PRO A 29 11.15 8.96 -19.11
CA PRO A 29 12.30 9.64 -19.70
C PRO A 29 13.54 9.53 -18.82
N GLU A 30 14.66 9.22 -19.43
CA GLU A 30 15.95 9.27 -18.77
C GLU A 30 16.32 10.69 -18.34
N GLY A 31 17.03 10.79 -17.25
CA GLY A 31 17.52 12.06 -16.71
C GLY A 31 18.91 11.90 -16.10
N SER A 32 19.72 12.95 -16.15
CA SER A 32 20.99 12.99 -15.43
C SER A 32 20.76 13.22 -13.93
N ARG A 33 21.78 12.97 -13.11
CA ARG A 33 21.75 13.22 -11.66
C ARG A 33 21.41 14.67 -11.28
N THR A 34 21.69 15.61 -12.18
CA THR A 34 21.50 17.04 -11.98
C THR A 34 20.29 17.61 -12.73
N SER A 35 19.55 16.78 -13.47
CA SER A 35 18.37 17.24 -14.19
C SER A 35 17.23 17.56 -13.23
N LYS A 36 16.44 18.57 -13.57
CA LYS A 36 15.24 18.96 -12.78
C LYS A 36 14.13 17.93 -12.78
N GLY A 37 14.22 16.88 -13.58
CA GLY A 37 13.14 15.94 -13.82
C GLY A 37 11.96 16.55 -14.59
N ARG A 38 10.94 15.76 -14.80
CA ARG A 38 9.70 16.17 -15.48
C ARG A 38 8.51 15.90 -14.57
N ALA A 39 7.49 16.73 -14.66
CA ALA A 39 6.25 16.51 -13.94
C ALA A 39 5.59 15.19 -14.40
N VAL A 40 5.13 14.40 -13.45
CA VAL A 40 4.48 13.11 -13.73
C VAL A 40 3.23 13.25 -14.60
N GLN A 41 2.54 14.39 -14.54
CA GLN A 41 1.40 14.72 -15.39
C GLN A 41 1.75 14.76 -16.89
N ASN A 42 3.02 14.91 -17.23
CA ASN A 42 3.48 14.82 -18.62
C ASN A 42 3.58 13.37 -19.15
N LEU A 43 3.56 12.40 -18.23
CA LEU A 43 3.63 10.98 -18.55
C LEU A 43 2.28 10.27 -18.38
N LEU A 44 1.52 10.70 -17.39
CA LEU A 44 0.24 10.12 -17.01
C LEU A 44 -0.79 11.24 -16.98
N THR A 45 -1.92 11.05 -17.62
CA THR A 45 -3.02 12.02 -17.62
C THR A 45 -3.75 11.98 -16.27
N ILE A 46 -3.12 12.54 -15.25
CA ILE A 46 -3.65 12.64 -13.89
C ILE A 46 -4.31 14.01 -13.76
N ASP A 47 -5.51 14.07 -13.15
CA ASP A 47 -6.20 15.32 -12.86
C ASP A 47 -5.35 16.22 -11.96
N GLN A 48 -5.49 17.54 -12.13
CA GLN A 48 -4.68 18.53 -11.39
C GLN A 48 -4.89 18.47 -9.88
N ASP A 49 -6.07 18.04 -9.44
CA ASP A 49 -6.46 17.91 -8.05
C ASP A 49 -6.23 16.48 -7.48
N ASP A 50 -5.57 15.61 -8.25
CA ASP A 50 -5.15 14.28 -7.81
C ASP A 50 -3.61 14.17 -7.79
N LYS A 51 -3.08 13.25 -7.03
CA LYS A 51 -1.64 13.01 -6.93
C LYS A 51 -1.32 11.54 -6.77
N ILE A 52 -0.15 11.13 -7.26
CA ILE A 52 0.37 9.79 -7.03
C ILE A 52 0.66 9.64 -5.53
N LYS A 53 0.09 8.61 -4.95
CA LYS A 53 0.27 8.27 -3.55
C LYS A 53 1.33 7.20 -3.37
N THR A 54 1.28 6.17 -4.22
CA THR A 54 2.19 5.04 -4.15
C THR A 54 2.33 4.36 -5.51
N TYR A 55 3.30 3.48 -5.63
CA TYR A 55 3.56 2.70 -6.84
C TYR A 55 4.03 1.29 -6.50
N LEU A 56 3.78 0.36 -7.42
CA LEU A 56 4.19 -1.02 -7.33
C LEU A 56 5.02 -1.41 -8.55
N ASN A 57 6.12 -2.13 -8.33
CA ASN A 57 6.85 -2.80 -9.41
C ASN A 57 6.19 -4.16 -9.67
N ALA A 58 5.39 -4.23 -10.71
CA ALA A 58 4.71 -5.45 -11.16
C ALA A 58 5.52 -6.13 -12.28
N ALA A 59 6.77 -6.50 -11.98
CA ALA A 59 7.73 -7.01 -12.96
C ALA A 59 7.22 -8.25 -13.73
N LYS A 60 6.41 -9.09 -13.09
CA LYS A 60 5.87 -10.33 -13.67
C LYS A 60 4.39 -10.23 -14.09
N ILE A 61 3.86 -9.03 -14.29
CA ILE A 61 2.42 -8.82 -14.59
C ILE A 61 1.99 -9.46 -15.91
N GLU A 62 2.92 -9.79 -16.79
CA GLU A 62 2.63 -10.49 -18.07
C GLU A 62 2.49 -12.02 -17.87
N SER A 63 2.90 -12.56 -16.73
CA SER A 63 2.75 -13.99 -16.40
C SER A 63 1.39 -14.23 -15.79
N LYS A 64 0.54 -14.99 -16.50
CA LYS A 64 -0.80 -15.34 -15.99
C LYS A 64 -0.73 -16.11 -14.67
N GLU A 65 0.18 -17.07 -14.53
CA GLU A 65 0.38 -17.84 -13.31
C GLU A 65 0.71 -16.92 -12.12
N TYR A 66 1.58 -15.94 -12.35
CA TYR A 66 1.95 -14.95 -11.33
C TYR A 66 0.76 -14.06 -10.96
N THR A 67 0.04 -13.52 -11.95
CA THR A 67 -1.08 -12.61 -11.69
C THR A 67 -2.26 -13.28 -11.03
N ASP A 68 -2.50 -14.57 -11.31
CA ASP A 68 -3.58 -15.34 -10.69
C ASP A 68 -3.28 -15.71 -9.21
N SER A 69 -2.01 -15.64 -8.79
CA SER A 69 -1.58 -15.99 -7.42
C SER A 69 -1.16 -14.80 -6.56
N HIS A 70 -1.13 -13.59 -7.14
CA HIS A 70 -0.72 -12.38 -6.42
C HIS A 70 -1.84 -11.35 -6.37
N PHE A 71 -1.78 -10.51 -5.35
CA PHE A 71 -2.84 -9.53 -5.06
C PHE A 71 -2.24 -8.12 -4.90
N VAL A 72 -3.04 -7.13 -5.30
CA VAL A 72 -2.84 -5.74 -4.91
C VAL A 72 -3.69 -5.49 -3.68
N VAL A 73 -3.04 -5.14 -2.59
CA VAL A 73 -3.70 -4.77 -1.34
C VAL A 73 -3.60 -3.26 -1.17
N LEU A 74 -4.76 -2.62 -1.09
CA LEU A 74 -4.90 -1.18 -0.95
C LEU A 74 -5.31 -0.84 0.48
N PHE A 75 -4.74 0.23 1.02
CA PHE A 75 -5.01 0.74 2.37
C PHE A 75 -5.51 2.17 2.29
N THR A 76 -6.53 2.50 3.08
CA THR A 76 -7.07 3.85 3.14
C THR A 76 -6.76 4.53 4.48
N LYS A 77 -6.85 5.86 4.50
CA LYS A 77 -6.65 6.64 5.73
C LYS A 77 -7.64 6.28 6.84
N ASN A 78 -8.88 5.93 6.48
CA ASN A 78 -9.92 5.61 7.45
C ASN A 78 -9.95 4.12 7.85
N GLY A 79 -8.88 3.37 7.55
CA GLY A 79 -8.71 2.00 8.04
C GLY A 79 -9.41 0.93 7.21
N ILE A 80 -9.76 1.21 5.98
CA ILE A 80 -10.26 0.24 5.03
C ILE A 80 -9.09 -0.48 4.35
N ILE A 81 -9.25 -1.78 4.13
CA ILE A 81 -8.37 -2.61 3.33
C ILE A 81 -9.14 -3.21 2.17
N LYS A 82 -8.51 -3.30 1.02
CA LYS A 82 -9.06 -3.97 -0.15
C LYS A 82 -8.01 -4.84 -0.81
N ARG A 83 -8.33 -6.13 -0.96
CA ARG A 83 -7.51 -7.11 -1.67
C ARG A 83 -8.15 -7.40 -3.03
N THR A 84 -7.40 -7.20 -4.10
CA THR A 84 -7.84 -7.41 -5.48
C THR A 84 -6.80 -8.24 -6.21
N CYS A 85 -7.23 -9.26 -6.94
CA CYS A 85 -6.32 -10.10 -7.74
C CYS A 85 -5.51 -9.24 -8.73
N LEU A 86 -4.23 -9.50 -8.85
CA LEU A 86 -3.34 -8.74 -9.75
C LEU A 86 -3.78 -8.84 -11.22
N THR A 87 -4.47 -9.92 -11.61
CA THR A 87 -5.07 -10.11 -12.92
C THR A 87 -5.98 -8.95 -13.34
N GLU A 88 -6.70 -8.33 -12.39
CA GLU A 88 -7.57 -7.18 -12.63
C GLU A 88 -6.80 -5.94 -13.12
N PHE A 89 -5.49 -5.89 -12.88
CA PHE A 89 -4.60 -4.82 -13.30
C PHE A 89 -3.72 -5.18 -14.50
N ALA A 90 -3.66 -6.46 -14.91
CA ALA A 90 -2.81 -6.94 -15.98
C ALA A 90 -3.21 -6.39 -17.36
N ASN A 91 -4.51 -6.15 -17.57
CA ASN A 91 -5.08 -5.70 -18.86
C ASN A 91 -5.26 -4.18 -18.96
N VAL A 92 -4.72 -3.40 -18.02
CA VAL A 92 -4.76 -1.94 -18.11
C VAL A 92 -3.89 -1.47 -19.28
N ARG A 93 -4.51 -1.04 -20.36
CA ARG A 93 -3.83 -0.63 -21.60
C ARG A 93 -3.53 0.86 -21.69
N SER A 94 -3.92 1.67 -20.71
CA SER A 94 -3.98 3.11 -20.94
C SER A 94 -3.14 3.93 -19.96
N ARG A 95 -2.23 4.75 -20.52
CA ARG A 95 -1.59 5.87 -19.85
C ARG A 95 -2.54 7.05 -19.65
N ASN A 96 -3.57 7.12 -20.49
CA ASN A 96 -4.38 8.32 -20.71
C ASN A 96 -5.67 8.33 -19.89
N LYS A 97 -6.03 7.21 -19.27
CA LYS A 97 -7.22 7.12 -18.43
C LYS A 97 -6.94 6.22 -17.25
N GLY A 98 -6.98 6.78 -16.06
CA GLY A 98 -6.86 6.02 -14.83
C GLY A 98 -7.95 4.94 -14.72
N LEU A 99 -7.57 3.79 -14.19
CA LEU A 99 -8.45 2.68 -13.91
C LEU A 99 -8.88 2.77 -12.44
N ILE A 100 -10.18 2.72 -12.16
CA ILE A 100 -10.65 2.69 -10.77
C ILE A 100 -10.06 1.46 -10.09
N ALA A 101 -9.27 1.68 -9.05
CA ALA A 101 -8.67 0.64 -8.22
C ALA A 101 -9.45 0.41 -6.92
N ILE A 102 -10.11 1.45 -6.40
CA ILE A 102 -10.93 1.42 -5.20
C ILE A 102 -11.94 2.56 -5.24
N SER A 103 -13.13 2.34 -4.67
CA SER A 103 -14.12 3.38 -4.38
C SER A 103 -14.09 3.73 -2.89
N PHE A 104 -14.24 5.00 -2.55
CA PHE A 104 -14.18 5.48 -1.17
C PHE A 104 -15.56 5.84 -0.62
N LYS A 105 -15.66 5.79 0.70
CA LYS A 105 -16.66 6.56 1.43
C LYS A 105 -16.24 8.03 1.45
N GLU A 106 -17.21 8.91 1.67
CA GLU A 106 -16.94 10.33 1.82
C GLU A 106 -15.88 10.59 2.90
N GLY A 107 -14.92 11.45 2.59
CA GLY A 107 -13.83 11.81 3.50
C GLY A 107 -12.67 10.82 3.59
N ASP A 108 -12.70 9.70 2.85
CA ASP A 108 -11.60 8.74 2.83
C ASP A 108 -10.71 8.94 1.59
N SER A 109 -9.50 8.44 1.65
CA SER A 109 -8.53 8.52 0.54
C SER A 109 -7.53 7.37 0.60
N LEU A 110 -6.86 7.09 -0.52
CA LEU A 110 -5.82 6.07 -0.57
C LEU A 110 -4.61 6.51 0.26
N LEU A 111 -4.11 5.60 1.08
CA LEU A 111 -2.87 5.77 1.84
C LEU A 111 -1.71 5.06 1.15
N ASP A 112 -1.86 3.78 0.85
CA ASP A 112 -0.79 2.94 0.32
C ASP A 112 -1.33 1.77 -0.49
N ALA A 113 -0.45 1.13 -1.27
CA ALA A 113 -0.71 -0.10 -2.00
C ALA A 113 0.48 -1.04 -1.88
N GLN A 114 0.22 -2.33 -1.73
CA GLN A 114 1.27 -3.36 -1.63
C GLN A 114 0.92 -4.56 -2.49
N LEU A 115 1.95 -5.25 -2.98
CA LEU A 115 1.83 -6.49 -3.73
C LEU A 115 2.05 -7.66 -2.77
N THR A 116 1.12 -8.60 -2.70
CA THR A 116 1.16 -9.74 -1.79
C THR A 116 1.05 -11.06 -2.54
N SER A 117 1.47 -12.13 -1.89
CA SER A 117 1.54 -13.49 -2.46
C SER A 117 0.28 -14.34 -2.21
N GLY A 118 -0.69 -13.81 -1.48
CA GLY A 118 -1.88 -14.57 -1.05
C GLY A 118 -1.75 -15.20 0.34
N ASN A 119 -0.53 -15.32 0.85
CA ASN A 119 -0.22 -15.91 2.16
C ASN A 119 0.50 -14.92 3.10
N ASP A 120 0.49 -13.65 2.77
CA ASP A 120 1.13 -12.63 3.57
C ASP A 120 0.32 -12.31 4.83
N GLN A 121 1.02 -11.84 5.84
CA GLN A 121 0.39 -11.17 6.96
C GLN A 121 0.45 -9.66 6.77
N ILE A 122 -0.62 -9.00 7.16
CA ILE A 122 -0.80 -7.57 7.04
C ILE A 122 -0.77 -6.94 8.41
N MET A 123 -0.02 -5.84 8.52
CA MET A 123 -0.03 -4.98 9.70
C MET A 123 -0.45 -3.58 9.30
N ILE A 124 -1.39 -3.00 10.06
CA ILE A 124 -1.89 -1.63 9.87
C ILE A 124 -1.69 -0.86 11.17
N ALA A 125 -1.05 0.29 11.09
CA ALA A 125 -0.79 1.16 12.23
C ALA A 125 -1.59 2.47 12.13
N ALA A 126 -2.18 2.88 13.24
CA ALA A 126 -2.92 4.13 13.39
C ALA A 126 -2.11 5.17 14.18
N ARG A 127 -2.44 6.45 13.99
CA ARG A 127 -1.78 7.59 14.62
C ARG A 127 -1.80 7.51 16.14
N ASN A 128 -2.84 6.96 16.74
CA ASN A 128 -2.95 6.77 18.18
C ASN A 128 -1.96 5.75 18.79
N GLY A 129 -1.03 5.23 17.99
CA GLY A 129 0.00 4.28 18.40
C GLY A 129 -0.50 2.84 18.53
N ARG A 130 -1.64 2.49 17.94
CA ARG A 130 -2.15 1.11 17.88
C ARG A 130 -1.91 0.50 16.52
N CYS A 131 -1.73 -0.82 16.49
CA CYS A 131 -1.67 -1.58 15.25
C CYS A 131 -2.44 -2.89 15.35
N VAL A 132 -2.89 -3.38 14.21
CA VAL A 132 -3.45 -4.72 14.02
C VAL A 132 -2.50 -5.54 13.15
N ARG A 133 -2.44 -6.85 13.38
CA ARG A 133 -1.76 -7.82 12.53
C ARG A 133 -2.72 -8.97 12.26
N PHE A 134 -2.91 -9.35 11.00
CA PHE A 134 -3.83 -10.41 10.60
C PHE A 134 -3.40 -11.05 9.29
N GLU A 135 -3.91 -12.24 8.99
CA GLU A 135 -3.68 -12.93 7.72
C GLU A 135 -4.40 -12.19 6.57
N GLU A 136 -3.74 -11.97 5.44
CA GLU A 136 -4.37 -11.30 4.29
C GLU A 136 -5.61 -12.02 3.78
N SER A 137 -5.71 -13.33 3.98
CA SER A 137 -6.87 -14.14 3.63
C SER A 137 -8.16 -13.73 4.35
N GLU A 138 -8.06 -13.07 5.51
CA GLU A 138 -9.21 -12.49 6.20
C GLU A 138 -9.84 -11.32 5.42
N ALA A 139 -9.09 -10.67 4.55
CA ALA A 139 -9.62 -9.72 3.59
C ALA A 139 -10.06 -10.47 2.33
N ARG A 140 -11.37 -10.69 2.18
CA ARG A 140 -11.91 -11.35 0.99
C ARG A 140 -11.46 -10.64 -0.27
N GLU A 141 -11.24 -11.40 -1.33
CA GLU A 141 -10.96 -10.85 -2.66
C GLU A 141 -12.17 -10.06 -3.17
N LEU A 142 -11.91 -8.88 -3.72
CA LEU A 142 -12.91 -7.97 -4.24
C LEU A 142 -12.46 -7.39 -5.58
N GLY A 143 -13.41 -7.17 -6.48
CA GLY A 143 -13.18 -6.48 -7.75
C GLY A 143 -12.80 -5.02 -7.55
N ARG A 144 -12.19 -4.41 -8.58
CA ARG A 144 -11.61 -3.05 -8.52
C ARG A 144 -12.57 -1.96 -8.07
N ASN A 145 -13.83 -2.01 -8.50
CA ASN A 145 -14.81 -0.94 -8.26
C ASN A 145 -15.45 -0.95 -6.85
N SER A 146 -15.02 -1.84 -5.96
CA SER A 146 -15.56 -1.94 -4.61
C SER A 146 -14.82 -1.06 -3.61
N MET A 147 -15.43 -0.83 -2.45
CA MET A 147 -14.86 0.00 -1.37
C MET A 147 -13.89 -0.75 -0.46
N GLY A 148 -13.91 -2.07 -0.44
CA GLY A 148 -13.12 -2.84 0.50
C GLY A 148 -13.86 -3.16 1.82
N VAL A 149 -13.08 -3.60 2.82
CA VAL A 149 -13.55 -4.03 4.13
C VAL A 149 -12.75 -3.34 5.23
N ARG A 150 -13.27 -3.32 6.45
CA ARG A 150 -12.56 -2.71 7.59
C ARG A 150 -11.29 -3.51 7.91
N GLY A 151 -10.11 -2.88 7.82
CA GLY A 151 -8.83 -3.43 8.21
C GLY A 151 -8.52 -3.24 9.69
N ILE A 152 -8.70 -2.03 10.18
CA ILE A 152 -8.53 -1.63 11.59
C ILE A 152 -9.74 -0.80 12.04
N ASN A 153 -10.10 -0.89 13.32
CA ASN A 153 -11.14 -0.07 13.92
C ASN A 153 -10.49 1.12 14.65
N ILE A 154 -10.56 2.29 14.03
CA ILE A 154 -10.05 3.56 14.55
C ILE A 154 -11.18 4.50 14.96
N ALA A 155 -10.90 5.48 15.81
CA ALA A 155 -11.82 6.56 16.14
C ALA A 155 -11.99 7.55 14.98
N GLU A 156 -13.01 8.40 15.03
CA GLU A 156 -13.31 9.37 13.95
C GLU A 156 -12.21 10.42 13.76
N ASP A 157 -11.50 10.77 14.84
CA ASP A 157 -10.39 11.73 14.86
C ASP A 157 -9.02 11.10 14.62
N ASP A 158 -8.97 9.78 14.40
CA ASP A 158 -7.75 9.02 14.18
C ASP A 158 -7.61 8.65 12.70
N GLU A 159 -6.41 8.32 12.27
CA GLU A 159 -6.13 7.88 10.91
C GLU A 159 -5.07 6.79 10.86
N VAL A 160 -5.10 5.99 9.81
CA VAL A 160 -4.01 5.07 9.49
C VAL A 160 -2.81 5.87 8.97
N ILE A 161 -1.63 5.60 9.54
CA ILE A 161 -0.38 6.26 9.18
C ILE A 161 0.55 5.38 8.35
N GLY A 162 0.33 4.07 8.36
CA GLY A 162 1.14 3.14 7.59
C GLY A 162 0.61 1.72 7.63
N ALA A 163 1.00 0.96 6.63
CA ALA A 163 0.73 -0.46 6.54
C ALA A 163 1.95 -1.19 5.98
N VAL A 164 2.14 -2.43 6.38
CA VAL A 164 3.17 -3.33 5.85
C VAL A 164 2.57 -4.70 5.64
N SER A 165 3.09 -5.40 4.63
CA SER A 165 2.78 -6.81 4.40
C SER A 165 4.07 -7.61 4.30
N GLY A 166 4.02 -8.88 4.60
CA GLY A 166 5.17 -9.77 4.47
C GLY A 166 4.79 -11.23 4.61
N ASP A 167 5.49 -12.07 3.85
CA ASP A 167 5.40 -13.51 3.99
C ASP A 167 6.18 -13.96 5.22
N VAL A 168 5.47 -14.42 6.22
CA VAL A 168 6.07 -14.92 7.48
C VAL A 168 6.81 -16.25 7.32
N ASN A 169 6.63 -16.92 6.19
CA ASN A 169 7.33 -18.15 5.85
C ASN A 169 8.56 -17.90 4.96
N ALA A 170 8.85 -16.64 4.63
CA ALA A 170 10.07 -16.30 3.88
C ALA A 170 11.33 -16.69 4.69
N PRO A 171 12.42 -17.11 4.04
CA PRO A 171 13.64 -17.59 4.73
C PRO A 171 14.27 -16.61 5.72
N ASP A 172 14.02 -15.32 5.55
CA ASP A 172 14.52 -14.19 6.35
C ASP A 172 13.46 -13.54 7.24
N ALA A 173 12.26 -14.13 7.31
CA ALA A 173 11.14 -13.59 8.09
C ALA A 173 11.48 -13.44 9.59
N GLU A 174 12.27 -14.37 10.16
CA GLU A 174 12.72 -14.33 11.56
C GLU A 174 13.54 -13.07 11.88
N ASN A 175 14.24 -12.51 10.89
CA ASN A 175 15.05 -11.32 11.03
C ASN A 175 14.26 -10.03 10.75
N THR A 176 12.99 -10.15 10.33
CA THR A 176 12.16 -9.00 9.98
C THR A 176 11.77 -8.23 11.22
N THR A 177 12.05 -6.94 11.22
CA THR A 177 11.70 -6.02 12.31
C THR A 177 10.88 -4.86 11.79
N ILE A 178 9.99 -4.37 12.66
CA ILE A 178 9.18 -3.17 12.42
C ILE A 178 9.78 -2.00 13.18
N LEU A 179 10.13 -0.94 12.47
CA LEU A 179 10.51 0.33 13.05
C LEU A 179 9.29 1.25 13.07
N VAL A 180 8.89 1.66 14.27
CA VAL A 180 7.87 2.68 14.49
C VAL A 180 8.56 3.94 14.98
N VAL A 181 8.29 5.07 14.34
CA VAL A 181 8.86 6.37 14.70
C VAL A 181 7.72 7.36 14.89
N SER A 182 7.75 8.09 16.01
CA SER A 182 6.79 9.14 16.31
C SER A 182 7.23 10.49 15.74
N GLU A 183 6.31 11.45 15.71
CA GLU A 183 6.50 12.80 15.20
C GLU A 183 7.72 13.52 15.82
N ASN A 184 7.97 13.35 17.12
CA ASN A 184 9.11 13.96 17.83
C ASN A 184 10.38 13.09 17.80
N GLY A 185 10.46 12.11 16.88
CA GLY A 185 11.66 11.31 16.63
C GLY A 185 11.92 10.17 17.61
N TYR A 186 10.99 9.85 18.50
CA TYR A 186 11.10 8.65 19.34
C TYR A 186 10.75 7.41 18.53
N GLY A 187 11.67 6.44 18.49
CA GLY A 187 11.51 5.23 17.73
C GLY A 187 11.61 3.97 18.58
N LYS A 188 10.87 2.95 18.17
CA LYS A 188 10.97 1.59 18.69
C LYS A 188 11.10 0.61 17.52
N ARG A 189 12.08 -0.28 17.59
CA ARG A 189 12.20 -1.41 16.67
C ARG A 189 11.87 -2.69 17.41
N SER A 190 10.89 -3.41 16.90
CA SER A 190 10.40 -4.68 17.47
C SER A 190 10.47 -5.78 16.41
N HIS A 191 10.69 -7.02 16.82
CA HIS A 191 10.49 -8.14 15.90
C HIS A 191 9.03 -8.23 15.48
N TYR A 192 8.80 -8.65 14.25
CA TYR A 192 7.46 -8.79 13.70
C TYR A 192 6.59 -9.72 14.54
N GLU A 193 7.19 -10.76 15.11
CA GLU A 193 6.53 -11.75 15.97
C GLU A 193 6.05 -11.20 17.32
N GLU A 194 6.61 -10.09 17.81
CA GLU A 194 6.14 -9.44 19.05
C GLU A 194 4.70 -8.92 18.92
N TYR A 195 4.23 -8.74 17.70
CA TYR A 195 2.86 -8.34 17.42
C TYR A 195 1.99 -9.57 17.25
N ARG A 196 1.13 -9.85 18.19
CA ARG A 196 0.21 -10.99 18.09
C ARG A 196 -0.72 -10.85 16.88
N VAL A 197 -0.99 -11.96 16.22
CA VAL A 197 -2.03 -12.04 15.18
C VAL A 197 -3.39 -11.82 15.84
N THR A 198 -4.19 -10.94 15.27
CA THR A 198 -5.55 -10.59 15.72
C THR A 198 -6.51 -10.72 14.56
N ALA A 199 -7.81 -10.64 14.82
CA ALA A 199 -8.79 -10.56 13.75
C ALA A 199 -8.70 -9.21 13.00
N ARG A 200 -8.96 -9.24 11.70
CA ARG A 200 -9.16 -8.06 10.87
C ARG A 200 -10.27 -7.17 11.47
N GLY A 201 -10.09 -5.87 11.43
CA GLY A 201 -11.08 -4.92 11.96
C GLY A 201 -11.08 -4.77 13.48
N ALA A 202 -10.10 -5.34 14.17
CA ALA A 202 -9.90 -5.13 15.61
C ALA A 202 -9.42 -3.69 15.91
N LYS A 203 -9.50 -3.29 17.18
CA LYS A 203 -8.92 -2.01 17.66
C LYS A 203 -7.39 -2.03 17.72
N GLY A 204 -6.80 -3.21 17.63
CA GLY A 204 -5.36 -3.42 17.66
C GLY A 204 -4.73 -3.36 19.03
N VAL A 205 -3.43 -3.64 19.06
CA VAL A 205 -2.56 -3.58 20.24
C VAL A 205 -1.72 -2.31 20.22
N LYS A 206 -1.31 -1.85 21.39
CA LYS A 206 -0.46 -0.66 21.52
C LYS A 206 0.97 -1.00 21.07
N THR A 207 1.49 -0.28 20.09
CA THR A 207 2.86 -0.44 19.61
C THR A 207 3.77 0.66 20.13
N LEU A 208 3.28 1.91 20.22
CA LEU A 208 3.99 3.05 20.78
C LEU A 208 3.07 3.80 21.76
N ASN A 209 3.65 4.33 22.82
CA ASN A 209 2.91 5.17 23.74
C ASN A 209 2.96 6.61 23.25
N ILE A 210 1.83 7.10 22.78
CA ILE A 210 1.66 8.48 22.32
C ILE A 210 1.44 9.38 23.53
N THR A 211 2.31 10.37 23.69
CA THR A 211 2.30 11.37 24.75
C THR A 211 2.71 12.73 24.18
N GLU A 212 2.54 13.82 24.91
CA GLU A 212 3.05 15.14 24.49
C GLU A 212 4.57 15.10 24.18
N LYS A 213 5.33 14.28 24.91
CA LYS A 213 6.77 14.12 24.69
C LYS A 213 7.10 13.39 23.37
N THR A 214 6.38 12.33 23.07
CA THR A 214 6.64 11.51 21.87
C THR A 214 6.06 12.13 20.61
N GLY A 215 4.96 12.84 20.70
CA GLY A 215 4.13 13.21 19.56
C GLY A 215 3.34 12.02 19.03
N SER A 216 2.57 12.22 18.00
CA SER A 216 1.75 11.17 17.34
C SER A 216 2.54 10.34 16.33
#